data_9d47c37da0e45520523f0ffcaee753d1
#
_entry.id   9d47c37da0e45520523f0ffcaee753d1
#
_cell.length_a   1.000
_cell.length_b   1.000
_cell.length_c   1.000
_cell.angle_alpha   90.00
_cell.angle_beta   90.00
_cell.angle_gamma   90.00
#
_symmetry.space_group_name_H-M   'P 1'
#
loop_
_entity.id
_entity.type
_entity.pdbx_description
1 polymer ?
#
loop_
_entity_poly.entity_id
_entity_poly.type
_entity_poly.pdbx_seq_one_letter_code
_entity_poly.pdbx_strand_id
1 'polypeptide(L)'
;YVYPVNAKYLQVLTSSGAGVAQSVVLNKQGDEAISDVYDVEDIKGDNVIYISNNDHSTYIYNSSTGENDGPYNYVVNAGSGMYKFKNSDADYVGYFNSNFKEVIPCVYKDVSGTFENNLTVLQKQDKSFIIVNTSGQILKSFKLDLSQYTVDAIDGTNMILKDNKTGKAVLYRAYSQKYVTGYGTMSFTSNGCILATTNGKNYLLGMSGQLVFDAYKKGYDSISEIQNTGCYEVYKFNKNNWSKIAPYDIIDSNGNVIRQNVPTFDRKVGENGITAYLYNNSITTYDSYGKDIGNISGNGTIKDFKFINGLLLVNITNNGKESVKYYTPTGEEVNLF
;
A
#
# COMPACT_ATOMS: atom_id res chain seq x y z
N TYR A 1 -7.47 13.41 -20.71
CA TYR A 1 -8.06 12.89 -19.47
C TYR A 1 -7.63 13.79 -18.32
N VAL A 2 -8.53 14.06 -17.39
CA VAL A 2 -8.29 14.88 -16.19
C VAL A 2 -8.43 13.99 -14.97
N TYR A 3 -7.38 13.92 -14.15
CA TYR A 3 -7.39 13.18 -12.89
C TYR A 3 -7.20 14.19 -11.75
N PRO A 4 -8.16 14.33 -10.84
CA PRO A 4 -7.93 15.12 -9.64
C PRO A 4 -6.88 14.42 -8.79
N VAL A 5 -5.80 15.11 -8.48
CA VAL A 5 -4.71 14.59 -7.65
C VAL A 5 -5.03 14.82 -6.17
N ASN A 6 -5.59 15.98 -5.84
CA ASN A 6 -6.21 16.29 -4.53
C ASN A 6 -7.08 17.55 -4.66
N ALA A 7 -7.55 18.11 -3.53
CA ALA A 7 -8.34 19.35 -3.53
C ALA A 7 -7.61 20.59 -4.08
N LYS A 8 -6.28 20.53 -4.33
CA LYS A 8 -5.46 21.65 -4.80
C LYS A 8 -4.97 21.49 -6.24
N TYR A 9 -4.86 20.26 -6.74
CA TYR A 9 -4.20 19.94 -8.01
C TYR A 9 -4.99 18.99 -8.88
N LEU A 10 -4.91 19.21 -10.20
CA LEU A 10 -5.45 18.33 -11.23
C LEU A 10 -4.29 17.87 -12.13
N GLN A 11 -4.17 16.57 -12.34
CA GLN A 11 -3.30 16.04 -13.38
C GLN A 11 -4.08 15.96 -14.70
N VAL A 12 -3.58 16.59 -15.74
CA VAL A 12 -4.18 16.59 -17.07
C VAL A 12 -3.27 15.81 -18.01
N LEU A 13 -3.78 14.69 -18.54
CA LEU A 13 -3.12 13.95 -19.60
C LEU A 13 -3.49 14.55 -20.95
N THR A 14 -2.50 15.07 -21.66
CA THR A 14 -2.63 15.52 -23.04
C THR A 14 -2.06 14.45 -23.96
N SER A 15 -2.83 13.97 -24.95
CA SER A 15 -2.27 13.13 -26.00
C SER A 15 -1.74 14.03 -27.10
N SER A 16 -0.43 14.02 -27.33
CA SER A 16 0.11 14.50 -28.59
C SER A 16 -0.21 13.46 -29.68
N GLY A 17 -0.57 13.89 -30.89
CA GLY A 17 -0.88 13.01 -32.02
C GLY A 17 0.25 12.06 -32.45
N ALA A 18 1.37 12.03 -31.74
CA ALA A 18 2.53 11.17 -31.92
C ALA A 18 2.60 10.01 -30.91
N GLY A 19 1.56 9.78 -30.10
CA GLY A 19 1.49 8.62 -29.19
C GLY A 19 2.25 8.77 -27.87
N VAL A 20 2.81 9.93 -27.56
CA VAL A 20 3.42 10.22 -26.26
C VAL A 20 2.40 10.98 -25.41
N ALA A 21 1.96 10.36 -24.33
CA ALA A 21 1.12 11.04 -23.35
C ALA A 21 2.03 11.99 -22.54
N GLN A 22 1.81 13.29 -22.65
CA GLN A 22 2.38 14.27 -21.73
C GLN A 22 1.33 14.57 -20.65
N SER A 23 1.74 14.65 -19.40
CA SER A 23 0.87 15.13 -18.34
C SER A 23 1.43 16.38 -17.71
N VAL A 24 0.53 17.24 -17.27
CA VAL A 24 0.83 18.44 -16.49
C VAL A 24 0.02 18.42 -15.21
N VAL A 25 0.53 19.05 -14.17
CA VAL A 25 -0.23 19.28 -12.94
C VAL A 25 -0.67 20.73 -12.91
N LEU A 26 -1.98 20.95 -12.86
CA LEU A 26 -2.59 22.28 -12.76
C LEU A 26 -2.95 22.60 -11.31
N ASN A 27 -2.81 23.86 -10.92
CA ASN A 27 -3.31 24.39 -9.66
C ASN A 27 -4.83 24.68 -9.72
N LYS A 28 -5.42 25.17 -8.63
CA LYS A 28 -6.87 25.52 -8.56
C LYS A 28 -7.30 26.62 -9.53
N GLN A 29 -6.38 27.46 -9.96
CA GLN A 29 -6.63 28.53 -10.91
C GLN A 29 -6.59 28.04 -12.37
N GLY A 30 -6.14 26.80 -12.57
CA GLY A 30 -5.94 26.22 -13.90
C GLY A 30 -4.58 26.55 -14.49
N ASP A 31 -3.66 27.16 -13.71
CA ASP A 31 -2.31 27.43 -14.15
C ASP A 31 -1.45 26.18 -14.02
N GLU A 32 -0.49 26.00 -14.93
CA GLU A 32 0.46 24.92 -14.90
C GLU A 32 1.43 25.08 -13.70
N ALA A 33 1.35 24.16 -12.75
CA ALA A 33 2.23 24.12 -11.59
C ALA A 33 3.48 23.28 -11.88
N ILE A 34 3.32 22.15 -12.58
CA ILE A 34 4.42 21.26 -12.95
C ILE A 34 4.19 20.79 -14.40
N SER A 35 5.21 20.99 -15.25
CA SER A 35 5.28 20.45 -16.60
C SER A 35 6.03 19.12 -16.62
N ASP A 36 5.93 18.38 -17.73
CA ASP A 36 6.69 17.15 -17.98
C ASP A 36 6.54 16.05 -16.91
N VAL A 37 5.34 15.87 -16.41
CA VAL A 37 5.03 14.85 -15.40
C VAL A 37 4.73 13.53 -16.09
N TYR A 38 5.45 12.46 -15.71
CA TYR A 38 5.11 11.08 -16.07
C TYR A 38 4.01 10.55 -15.15
N ASP A 39 4.23 10.67 -13.84
CA ASP A 39 3.25 10.26 -12.83
C ASP A 39 3.39 11.08 -11.54
N VAL A 40 2.33 11.15 -10.76
CA VAL A 40 2.32 11.76 -9.42
C VAL A 40 2.23 10.64 -8.38
N GLU A 41 3.29 10.48 -7.60
CA GLU A 41 3.43 9.39 -6.63
C GLU A 41 2.71 9.69 -5.30
N ASP A 42 2.83 10.90 -4.79
CA ASP A 42 2.22 11.31 -3.51
C ASP A 42 2.10 12.84 -3.42
N ILE A 43 1.20 13.30 -2.55
CA ILE A 43 1.04 14.72 -2.21
C ILE A 43 0.94 14.86 -0.70
N LYS A 44 1.86 15.66 -0.13
CA LYS A 44 1.88 15.93 1.30
C LYS A 44 1.97 17.44 1.57
N GLY A 45 0.86 18.01 2.04
CA GLY A 45 0.78 19.47 2.27
C GLY A 45 0.97 20.26 0.97
N ASP A 46 2.01 21.06 0.91
CA ASP A 46 2.38 21.85 -0.27
C ASP A 46 3.42 21.16 -1.16
N ASN A 47 3.81 19.91 -0.84
CA ASN A 47 4.79 19.18 -1.61
C ASN A 47 4.10 18.11 -2.47
N VAL A 48 4.51 18.05 -3.74
CA VAL A 48 4.09 17.07 -4.73
C VAL A 48 5.30 16.22 -5.09
N ILE A 49 5.21 14.90 -4.87
CA ILE A 49 6.21 13.95 -5.32
C ILE A 49 5.78 13.46 -6.69
N TYR A 50 6.62 13.66 -7.68
CA TYR A 50 6.31 13.27 -9.06
C TYR A 50 7.52 12.67 -9.78
N ILE A 51 7.24 11.85 -10.79
CA ILE A 51 8.23 11.32 -11.72
C ILE A 51 8.24 12.23 -12.94
N SER A 52 9.42 12.70 -13.34
CA SER A 52 9.62 13.49 -14.56
C SER A 52 9.54 12.62 -15.80
N ASN A 53 8.91 13.12 -16.85
CA ASN A 53 8.84 12.47 -18.15
C ASN A 53 10.19 12.53 -18.93
N ASN A 54 11.04 13.50 -18.59
CA ASN A 54 12.31 13.73 -19.29
C ASN A 54 13.38 12.69 -18.95
N ASP A 55 13.54 12.37 -17.66
CA ASP A 55 14.62 11.53 -17.16
C ASP A 55 14.16 10.35 -16.29
N HIS A 56 12.84 10.24 -16.07
CA HIS A 56 12.22 9.26 -15.20
C HIS A 56 12.73 9.28 -13.75
N SER A 57 13.31 10.42 -13.33
CA SER A 57 13.71 10.66 -11.96
C SER A 57 12.55 11.21 -11.14
N THR A 58 12.61 10.98 -9.83
CA THR A 58 11.63 11.51 -8.90
C THR A 58 12.06 12.89 -8.40
N TYR A 59 11.11 13.81 -8.32
CA TYR A 59 11.29 15.16 -7.82
C TYR A 59 10.25 15.48 -6.75
N ILE A 60 10.58 16.43 -5.88
CA ILE A 60 9.68 17.01 -4.88
C ILE A 60 9.48 18.48 -5.25
N TYR A 61 8.29 18.81 -5.73
CA TYR A 61 7.89 20.20 -6.00
C TYR A 61 7.22 20.81 -4.78
N ASN A 62 7.70 21.95 -4.33
CA ASN A 62 7.07 22.72 -3.27
C ASN A 62 6.23 23.86 -3.86
N SER A 63 4.92 23.79 -3.72
CA SER A 63 4.00 24.77 -4.30
C SER A 63 4.01 26.13 -3.61
N SER A 64 4.53 26.23 -2.38
CA SER A 64 4.64 27.50 -1.67
C SER A 64 5.86 28.31 -2.12
N THR A 65 6.95 27.63 -2.51
CA THR A 65 8.20 28.28 -2.96
C THR A 65 8.37 28.25 -4.47
N GLY A 66 7.70 27.33 -5.17
CA GLY A 66 7.90 27.05 -6.59
C GLY A 66 9.19 26.28 -6.90
N GLU A 67 9.86 25.74 -5.88
CA GLU A 67 11.13 25.04 -6.03
C GLU A 67 10.94 23.55 -6.24
N ASN A 68 11.82 22.96 -7.07
CA ASN A 68 11.99 21.52 -7.23
C ASN A 68 13.25 21.06 -6.50
N ASP A 69 13.13 19.99 -5.72
CA ASP A 69 14.23 19.25 -5.12
C ASP A 69 14.37 17.89 -5.80
N GLY A 70 15.60 17.48 -6.12
CA GLY A 70 15.92 16.29 -6.90
C GLY A 70 17.05 16.53 -7.91
N PRO A 71 17.35 15.62 -8.84
CA PRO A 71 16.67 14.33 -9.07
C PRO A 71 16.99 13.26 -8.01
N TYR A 72 16.01 12.45 -7.71
CA TYR A 72 16.15 11.23 -6.90
C TYR A 72 15.85 10.01 -7.78
N ASN A 73 16.47 8.87 -7.45
CA ASN A 73 16.10 7.61 -8.08
C ASN A 73 14.67 7.21 -7.70
N TYR A 74 14.32 7.43 -6.44
CA TYR A 74 12.93 7.37 -5.93
C TYR A 74 12.78 8.14 -4.62
N VAL A 75 11.54 8.52 -4.32
CA VAL A 75 11.07 9.01 -3.02
C VAL A 75 9.75 8.31 -2.72
N VAL A 76 9.71 7.49 -1.67
CA VAL A 76 8.52 6.67 -1.34
C VAL A 76 8.13 6.82 0.12
N ASN A 77 6.85 6.76 0.41
CA ASN A 77 6.35 6.75 1.78
C ASN A 77 6.89 5.52 2.52
N ALA A 78 7.54 5.75 3.66
CA ALA A 78 8.16 4.72 4.48
C ALA A 78 7.43 4.49 5.83
N GLY A 79 6.22 5.03 5.99
CA GLY A 79 5.45 4.92 7.23
C GLY A 79 5.83 5.95 8.29
N SER A 80 5.00 6.13 9.31
CA SER A 80 5.20 7.07 10.43
C SER A 80 5.57 8.49 10.00
N GLY A 81 5.10 8.95 8.83
CA GLY A 81 5.41 10.29 8.28
C GLY A 81 6.84 10.44 7.75
N MET A 82 7.52 9.33 7.49
CA MET A 82 8.85 9.31 6.90
C MET A 82 8.78 8.96 5.42
N TYR A 83 9.69 9.52 4.63
CA TYR A 83 9.85 9.23 3.21
C TYR A 83 11.27 8.72 2.96
N LYS A 84 11.38 7.51 2.43
CA LYS A 84 12.65 6.92 2.02
C LYS A 84 13.04 7.50 0.66
N PHE A 85 14.27 7.99 0.54
CA PHE A 85 14.81 8.47 -0.72
C PHE A 85 16.13 7.80 -1.06
N LYS A 86 16.41 7.75 -2.35
CA LYS A 86 17.67 7.28 -2.92
C LYS A 86 18.15 8.29 -3.94
N ASN A 87 19.39 8.74 -3.80
CA ASN A 87 20.03 9.58 -4.80
C ASN A 87 20.34 8.75 -6.06
N SER A 88 20.32 9.37 -7.25
CA SER A 88 20.49 8.71 -8.54
C SER A 88 21.74 7.82 -8.64
N ASP A 89 22.83 8.18 -7.97
CA ASP A 89 24.12 7.51 -8.07
C ASP A 89 24.50 6.67 -6.85
N ALA A 90 23.63 6.54 -5.85
CA ALA A 90 23.96 5.89 -4.59
C ALA A 90 23.31 4.50 -4.44
N ASP A 91 24.10 3.51 -3.95
CA ASP A 91 23.57 2.24 -3.45
C ASP A 91 22.98 2.35 -2.04
N TYR A 92 22.78 3.59 -1.58
CA TYR A 92 22.37 3.90 -0.22
C TYR A 92 21.08 4.71 -0.21
N VAL A 93 20.37 4.62 0.93
CA VAL A 93 19.13 5.36 1.18
C VAL A 93 19.27 6.26 2.40
N GLY A 94 18.49 7.33 2.38
CA GLY A 94 18.24 8.22 3.50
C GLY A 94 16.74 8.39 3.72
N TYR A 95 16.39 9.24 4.68
CA TYR A 95 14.98 9.49 4.99
C TYR A 95 14.72 10.96 5.26
N PHE A 96 13.68 11.47 4.63
CA PHE A 96 13.05 12.76 4.93
C PHE A 96 11.96 12.56 6.00
N ASN A 97 11.70 13.60 6.78
CA ASN A 97 10.48 13.69 7.57
C ASN A 97 9.28 14.15 6.70
N SER A 98 8.10 14.33 7.32
CA SER A 98 6.88 14.77 6.63
C SER A 98 6.95 16.19 6.03
N ASN A 99 7.98 16.99 6.36
CA ASN A 99 8.26 18.30 5.76
C ASN A 99 9.36 18.24 4.70
N PHE A 100 9.74 17.04 4.26
CA PHE A 100 10.81 16.75 3.31
C PHE A 100 12.18 17.31 3.72
N LYS A 101 12.41 17.44 5.03
CA LYS A 101 13.74 17.72 5.58
C LYS A 101 14.46 16.40 5.84
N GLU A 102 15.69 16.26 5.35
CA GLU A 102 16.54 15.11 5.65
C GLU A 102 16.80 15.02 7.16
N VAL A 103 16.46 13.86 7.73
CA VAL A 103 16.68 13.53 9.14
C VAL A 103 17.57 12.31 9.32
N ILE A 104 17.64 11.45 8.30
CA ILE A 104 18.55 10.31 8.26
C ILE A 104 19.33 10.41 6.95
N PRO A 105 20.67 10.52 7.01
CA PRO A 105 21.49 10.74 5.83
C PRO A 105 21.49 9.52 4.89
N CYS A 106 21.72 9.76 3.60
CA CYS A 106 21.75 8.75 2.55
C CYS A 106 23.07 7.91 2.61
N VAL A 107 23.25 7.14 3.68
CA VAL A 107 24.44 6.33 3.94
C VAL A 107 24.14 4.89 4.35
N TYR A 108 22.87 4.51 4.44
CA TYR A 108 22.43 3.19 4.84
C TYR A 108 22.11 2.34 3.63
N LYS A 109 22.38 1.04 3.72
CA LYS A 109 22.10 0.12 2.63
C LYS A 109 20.61 0.06 2.34
N ASP A 110 20.24 0.02 1.05
CA ASP A 110 18.84 -0.11 0.65
C ASP A 110 18.35 -1.53 0.95
N VAL A 111 17.77 -1.70 2.12
CA VAL A 111 16.99 -2.87 2.50
C VAL A 111 15.52 -2.47 2.54
N SER A 112 14.64 -3.35 2.08
CA SER A 112 13.20 -3.09 2.13
C SER A 112 12.77 -2.91 3.59
N GLY A 113 12.42 -1.69 3.97
CA GLY A 113 12.05 -1.39 5.35
C GLY A 113 11.14 -0.18 5.45
N THR A 114 10.21 -0.26 6.40
CA THR A 114 9.25 0.77 6.76
C THR A 114 9.42 1.18 8.22
N PHE A 115 8.95 2.39 8.55
CA PHE A 115 8.79 2.81 9.94
C PHE A 115 7.46 2.31 10.49
N GLU A 116 7.51 1.58 11.58
CA GLU A 116 6.35 1.19 12.35
C GLU A 116 6.51 1.64 13.80
N ASN A 117 5.49 2.28 14.37
CA ASN A 117 5.55 2.88 15.71
C ASN A 117 6.75 3.83 15.89
N ASN A 118 7.04 4.66 14.87
CA ASN A 118 8.16 5.61 14.81
C ASN A 118 9.56 4.98 14.87
N LEU A 119 9.71 3.69 14.62
CA LEU A 119 10.99 2.97 14.64
C LEU A 119 11.21 2.20 13.34
N THR A 120 12.48 2.06 12.94
CA THR A 120 12.89 1.14 11.86
C THR A 120 14.27 0.56 12.13
N VAL A 121 14.63 -0.48 11.38
CA VAL A 121 15.98 -1.06 11.35
C VAL A 121 16.68 -0.61 10.07
N LEU A 122 17.91 -0.13 10.21
CA LEU A 122 18.78 0.23 9.09
C LEU A 122 20.05 -0.61 9.09
N GLN A 123 20.53 -0.96 7.90
CA GLN A 123 21.81 -1.64 7.73
C GLN A 123 22.91 -0.64 7.39
N LYS A 124 23.98 -0.68 8.16
CA LYS A 124 25.19 0.12 7.91
C LYS A 124 26.09 -0.52 6.85
N GLN A 125 27.03 0.25 6.34
CA GLN A 125 28.03 -0.21 5.35
C GLN A 125 28.91 -1.37 5.89
N ASP A 126 29.20 -1.38 7.20
CA ASP A 126 29.93 -2.45 7.88
C ASP A 126 29.11 -3.72 8.11
N LYS A 127 27.90 -3.80 7.52
CA LYS A 127 26.90 -4.88 7.66
C LYS A 127 26.31 -5.04 9.06
N SER A 128 26.62 -4.15 10.00
CA SER A 128 25.88 -4.08 11.27
C SER A 128 24.53 -3.41 11.07
N PHE A 129 23.65 -3.57 12.04
CA PHE A 129 22.30 -3.01 12.03
C PHE A 129 22.11 -2.07 13.20
N ILE A 130 21.24 -1.08 12.99
CA ILE A 130 20.83 -0.15 14.03
C ILE A 130 19.30 -0.04 14.05
N ILE A 131 18.75 0.23 15.23
CA ILE A 131 17.35 0.67 15.39
C ILE A 131 17.40 2.17 15.55
N VAL A 132 16.63 2.89 14.72
CA VAL A 132 16.52 4.35 14.76
C VAL A 132 15.05 4.77 14.92
N ASN A 133 14.84 5.94 15.48
CA ASN A 133 13.52 6.58 15.49
C ASN A 133 13.37 7.59 14.33
N THR A 134 12.18 8.16 14.19
CA THR A 134 11.85 9.16 13.15
C THR A 134 12.63 10.47 13.26
N SER A 135 13.35 10.74 14.35
CA SER A 135 14.29 11.86 14.45
C SER A 135 15.72 11.52 14.08
N GLY A 136 15.98 10.28 13.60
CA GLY A 136 17.32 9.81 13.26
C GLY A 136 18.18 9.37 14.46
N GLN A 137 17.62 9.37 15.68
CA GLN A 137 18.35 8.95 16.87
C GLN A 137 18.55 7.42 16.86
N ILE A 138 19.79 6.98 17.04
CA ILE A 138 20.14 5.56 17.18
C ILE A 138 19.80 5.11 18.60
N LEU A 139 18.89 4.13 18.72
CA LEU A 139 18.46 3.56 19.99
C LEU A 139 19.21 2.29 20.36
N LYS A 140 19.61 1.50 19.35
CA LYS A 140 20.29 0.21 19.55
C LYS A 140 21.13 -0.13 18.34
N SER A 141 22.25 -0.84 18.57
CA SER A 141 23.06 -1.47 17.52
C SER A 141 23.13 -2.97 17.76
N PHE A 142 23.16 -3.77 16.67
CA PHE A 142 23.26 -5.22 16.75
C PHE A 142 23.90 -5.79 15.49
N LYS A 143 24.28 -7.08 15.53
CA LYS A 143 24.79 -7.82 14.39
C LYS A 143 23.90 -9.03 14.15
N LEU A 144 23.72 -9.39 12.88
CA LEU A 144 23.15 -10.65 12.44
C LEU A 144 24.24 -11.49 11.77
N ASP A 145 24.14 -12.79 11.88
CA ASP A 145 24.97 -13.70 11.11
C ASP A 145 24.44 -13.77 9.67
N LEU A 146 24.98 -12.90 8.82
CA LEU A 146 24.61 -12.84 7.39
C LEU A 146 25.16 -14.02 6.58
N SER A 147 25.98 -14.91 7.16
CA SER A 147 26.32 -16.19 6.55
C SER A 147 25.17 -17.17 6.68
N GLN A 148 24.43 -17.12 7.78
CA GLN A 148 23.26 -17.94 8.05
C GLN A 148 21.97 -17.33 7.49
N TYR A 149 21.82 -16.00 7.48
CA TYR A 149 20.57 -15.34 7.14
C TYR A 149 20.74 -14.30 6.04
N THR A 150 19.73 -14.22 5.17
CA THR A 150 19.51 -13.09 4.27
C THR A 150 18.32 -12.28 4.79
N VAL A 151 18.39 -10.95 4.73
CA VAL A 151 17.27 -10.07 5.10
C VAL A 151 16.33 -9.94 3.91
N ASP A 152 15.09 -10.37 4.07
CA ASP A 152 14.08 -10.29 3.01
C ASP A 152 13.20 -9.04 3.15
N ALA A 153 12.81 -8.69 4.39
CA ALA A 153 11.97 -7.51 4.65
C ALA A 153 12.18 -6.96 6.06
N ILE A 154 11.90 -5.67 6.24
CA ILE A 154 11.93 -4.98 7.54
C ILE A 154 10.61 -4.21 7.68
N ASP A 155 9.97 -4.32 8.85
CA ASP A 155 8.84 -3.53 9.25
C ASP A 155 8.99 -3.10 10.72
N GLY A 156 9.21 -1.80 10.91
CA GLY A 156 9.59 -1.27 12.21
C GLY A 156 10.84 -1.94 12.77
N THR A 157 10.72 -2.61 13.90
CA THR A 157 11.80 -3.37 14.53
C THR A 157 11.73 -4.87 14.29
N ASN A 158 10.87 -5.31 13.38
CA ASN A 158 10.75 -6.71 12.98
C ASN A 158 11.43 -6.92 11.62
N MET A 159 12.04 -8.05 11.45
CA MET A 159 12.73 -8.44 10.22
C MET A 159 12.29 -9.84 9.81
N ILE A 160 11.91 -10.00 8.56
CA ILE A 160 11.78 -11.32 7.97
C ILE A 160 13.12 -11.67 7.36
N LEU A 161 13.68 -12.77 7.82
CA LEU A 161 14.94 -13.33 7.38
C LEU A 161 14.66 -14.63 6.64
N LYS A 162 15.50 -14.95 5.67
CA LYS A 162 15.57 -16.25 5.03
C LYS A 162 16.78 -16.99 5.56
N ASP A 163 16.58 -18.18 6.12
CA ASP A 163 17.66 -19.08 6.49
C ASP A 163 18.32 -19.64 5.23
N ASN A 164 19.60 -19.36 5.02
CA ASN A 164 20.33 -19.69 3.78
C ASN A 164 20.50 -21.19 3.57
N LYS A 165 20.47 -21.99 4.64
CA LYS A 165 20.62 -23.45 4.57
C LYS A 165 19.31 -24.16 4.26
N THR A 166 18.20 -23.69 4.86
CA THR A 166 16.90 -24.37 4.75
C THR A 166 15.94 -23.70 3.78
N GLY A 167 16.21 -22.45 3.40
CA GLY A 167 15.34 -21.59 2.60
C GLY A 167 14.07 -21.13 3.34
N LYS A 168 13.92 -21.47 4.63
CA LYS A 168 12.73 -21.14 5.43
C LYS A 168 12.78 -19.71 5.95
N ALA A 169 11.60 -19.14 6.14
CA ALA A 169 11.45 -17.82 6.74
C ALA A 169 11.62 -17.88 8.27
N VAL A 170 12.21 -16.82 8.80
CA VAL A 170 12.42 -16.60 10.22
C VAL A 170 12.04 -15.15 10.54
N LEU A 171 11.13 -14.95 11.48
CA LEU A 171 10.88 -13.63 12.02
C LEU A 171 11.91 -13.34 13.11
N TYR A 172 12.69 -12.27 12.92
CA TYR A 172 13.63 -11.75 13.90
C TYR A 172 13.12 -10.43 14.46
N ARG A 173 12.92 -10.38 15.77
CA ARG A 173 12.47 -9.19 16.50
C ARG A 173 13.70 -8.47 17.03
N ALA A 174 14.21 -7.50 16.27
CA ALA A 174 15.50 -6.86 16.53
C ALA A 174 15.59 -6.17 17.90
N TYR A 175 14.50 -5.59 18.40
CA TYR A 175 14.47 -4.94 19.70
C TYR A 175 14.71 -5.95 20.84
N SER A 176 14.05 -7.09 20.82
CA SER A 176 14.13 -8.15 21.84
C SER A 176 15.18 -9.22 21.52
N GLN A 177 15.73 -9.23 20.31
CA GLN A 177 16.66 -10.24 19.77
C GLN A 177 16.08 -11.67 19.81
N LYS A 178 14.79 -11.81 19.55
CA LYS A 178 14.09 -13.10 19.56
C LYS A 178 13.80 -13.56 18.13
N TYR A 179 13.91 -14.86 17.91
CA TYR A 179 13.60 -15.53 16.66
C TYR A 179 12.28 -16.29 16.79
N VAL A 180 11.45 -16.24 15.74
CA VAL A 180 10.26 -17.09 15.57
C VAL A 180 10.47 -17.88 14.28
N THR A 181 10.44 -19.21 14.41
CA THR A 181 10.71 -20.16 13.33
C THR A 181 9.53 -21.11 13.12
N GLY A 182 9.65 -22.00 12.15
CA GLY A 182 8.64 -23.06 11.89
C GLY A 182 7.79 -22.80 10.65
N TYR A 183 8.00 -21.71 9.94
CA TYR A 183 7.27 -21.38 8.73
C TYR A 183 8.16 -21.49 7.49
N GLY A 184 7.55 -21.88 6.36
CA GLY A 184 8.23 -21.93 5.07
C GLY A 184 8.43 -20.56 4.46
N THR A 185 7.37 -19.73 4.48
CA THR A 185 7.40 -18.34 4.02
C THR A 185 6.73 -17.42 5.04
N MET A 186 7.10 -16.17 5.02
CA MET A 186 6.47 -15.07 5.77
C MET A 186 6.47 -13.82 4.90
N SER A 187 5.47 -12.96 5.08
CA SER A 187 5.43 -11.59 4.53
C SER A 187 4.71 -10.66 5.49
N PHE A 188 5.22 -9.44 5.66
CA PHE A 188 4.48 -8.40 6.35
C PHE A 188 3.26 -8.00 5.53
N THR A 189 2.21 -7.57 6.21
CA THR A 189 1.03 -6.96 5.62
C THR A 189 0.99 -5.48 5.94
N SER A 190 0.32 -4.67 5.12
CA SER A 190 0.10 -3.25 5.40
C SER A 190 -0.73 -3.01 6.67
N ASN A 191 -1.39 -4.06 7.17
CA ASN A 191 -2.29 -4.02 8.31
C ASN A 191 -1.60 -4.39 9.65
N GLY A 192 -0.26 -4.44 9.70
CA GLY A 192 0.50 -4.73 10.93
C GLY A 192 0.38 -6.18 11.41
N CYS A 193 0.28 -7.13 10.47
CA CYS A 193 0.32 -8.58 10.73
C CYS A 193 1.37 -9.24 9.83
N ILE A 194 1.48 -10.56 9.96
CA ILE A 194 2.36 -11.39 9.13
C ILE A 194 1.52 -12.53 8.53
N LEU A 195 1.51 -12.64 7.21
CA LEU A 195 1.04 -13.83 6.53
C LEU A 195 2.17 -14.86 6.51
N ALA A 196 1.90 -16.06 6.96
CA ALA A 196 2.88 -17.13 7.02
C ALA A 196 2.34 -18.43 6.40
N THR A 197 3.22 -19.22 5.78
CA THR A 197 2.84 -20.52 5.24
C THR A 197 3.79 -21.62 5.71
N THR A 198 3.27 -22.81 5.92
CA THR A 198 4.08 -24.02 6.09
C THR A 198 3.29 -25.25 5.69
N ASN A 199 3.92 -26.16 4.92
CA ASN A 199 3.28 -27.39 4.46
C ASN A 199 1.92 -27.18 3.78
N GLY A 200 1.80 -26.12 2.95
CA GLY A 200 0.58 -25.75 2.23
C GLY A 200 -0.54 -25.18 3.12
N LYS A 201 -0.27 -24.87 4.38
CA LYS A 201 -1.22 -24.26 5.31
C LYS A 201 -0.90 -22.78 5.49
N ASN A 202 -1.93 -21.97 5.63
CA ASN A 202 -1.84 -20.52 5.75
C ASN A 202 -2.21 -20.05 7.17
N TYR A 203 -1.45 -19.09 7.66
CA TYR A 203 -1.56 -18.55 9.02
C TYR A 203 -1.50 -17.03 8.96
N LEU A 204 -2.27 -16.39 9.84
CA LEU A 204 -2.09 -14.99 10.19
C LEU A 204 -1.40 -14.93 11.55
N LEU A 205 -0.29 -14.21 11.63
CA LEU A 205 0.45 -13.98 12.85
C LEU A 205 0.42 -12.49 13.18
N GLY A 206 0.44 -12.15 14.45
CA GLY A 206 0.73 -10.79 14.87
C GLY A 206 2.22 -10.49 14.77
N MET A 207 2.59 -9.23 14.91
CA MET A 207 3.98 -8.74 14.77
C MET A 207 4.95 -9.31 15.81
N SER A 208 4.47 -9.91 16.90
CA SER A 208 5.30 -10.65 17.85
C SER A 208 5.53 -12.11 17.45
N GLY A 209 4.91 -12.57 16.35
CA GLY A 209 4.94 -13.94 15.88
C GLY A 209 3.92 -14.86 16.56
N GLN A 210 3.02 -14.30 17.39
CA GLN A 210 1.91 -15.08 17.98
C GLN A 210 0.89 -15.44 16.88
N LEU A 211 0.37 -16.67 16.97
CA LEU A 211 -0.70 -17.12 16.07
C LEU A 211 -1.99 -16.34 16.33
N VAL A 212 -2.51 -15.69 15.32
CA VAL A 212 -3.80 -14.98 15.31
C VAL A 212 -4.88 -15.86 14.70
N PHE A 213 -4.61 -16.42 13.51
CA PHE A 213 -5.60 -17.22 12.79
C PHE A 213 -4.93 -18.40 12.05
N ASP A 214 -5.49 -19.58 12.23
CA ASP A 214 -5.11 -20.79 11.49
C ASP A 214 -6.21 -21.12 10.48
N ALA A 215 -5.97 -20.78 9.21
CA ALA A 215 -6.96 -20.97 8.15
C ALA A 215 -7.38 -22.44 8.04
N TYR A 216 -6.42 -23.36 8.07
CA TYR A 216 -6.69 -24.78 7.93
C TYR A 216 -7.59 -25.35 9.05
N LYS A 217 -7.31 -24.98 10.32
CA LYS A 217 -8.16 -25.40 11.45
C LYS A 217 -9.57 -24.82 11.39
N LYS A 218 -9.73 -23.67 10.72
CA LYS A 218 -11.02 -23.00 10.54
C LYS A 218 -11.75 -23.43 9.25
N GLY A 219 -11.16 -24.35 8.48
CA GLY A 219 -11.77 -24.92 7.27
C GLY A 219 -11.60 -24.10 6.00
N TYR A 220 -10.61 -23.17 5.99
CA TYR A 220 -10.23 -22.42 4.81
C TYR A 220 -8.89 -22.92 4.25
N ASP A 221 -8.69 -22.68 2.96
CA ASP A 221 -7.44 -23.05 2.28
C ASP A 221 -6.43 -21.88 2.28
N SER A 222 -6.90 -20.63 2.35
CA SER A 222 -6.03 -19.46 2.23
C SER A 222 -6.53 -18.23 2.98
N ILE A 223 -5.58 -17.31 3.18
CA ILE A 223 -5.79 -15.96 3.71
C ILE A 223 -5.13 -14.98 2.74
N SER A 224 -5.83 -13.91 2.37
CA SER A 224 -5.27 -12.80 1.61
C SER A 224 -5.58 -11.47 2.31
N GLU A 225 -4.63 -10.57 2.28
CA GLU A 225 -4.82 -9.22 2.78
C GLU A 225 -5.78 -8.45 1.87
N ILE A 226 -6.65 -7.64 2.45
CA ILE A 226 -7.36 -6.57 1.77
C ILE A 226 -6.54 -5.31 2.00
N GLN A 227 -5.73 -4.94 1.01
CA GLN A 227 -4.80 -3.81 1.12
C GLN A 227 -5.48 -2.53 1.58
N ASN A 228 -4.77 -1.72 2.35
CA ASN A 228 -5.24 -0.44 2.91
C ASN A 228 -6.46 -0.56 3.84
N THR A 229 -6.75 -1.77 4.35
CA THR A 229 -7.80 -2.02 5.34
C THR A 229 -7.21 -2.77 6.53
N GLY A 230 -7.91 -2.83 7.66
CA GLY A 230 -7.55 -3.71 8.77
C GLY A 230 -8.02 -5.16 8.58
N CYS A 231 -8.33 -5.60 7.36
CA CYS A 231 -9.09 -6.82 7.09
C CYS A 231 -8.36 -7.81 6.19
N TYR A 232 -8.76 -9.07 6.29
CA TYR A 232 -8.27 -10.18 5.46
C TYR A 232 -9.44 -11.00 4.97
N GLU A 233 -9.39 -11.45 3.71
CA GLU A 233 -10.31 -12.45 3.18
C GLU A 233 -9.79 -13.85 3.48
N VAL A 234 -10.68 -14.75 3.91
CA VAL A 234 -10.40 -16.19 4.15
C VAL A 234 -11.30 -17.02 3.27
N TYR A 235 -10.74 -17.89 2.46
CA TYR A 235 -11.48 -18.56 1.38
C TYR A 235 -10.98 -19.96 1.09
N LYS A 236 -11.77 -20.68 0.24
CA LYS A 236 -11.42 -21.99 -0.30
C LYS A 236 -11.00 -21.88 -1.76
N PHE A 237 -10.22 -22.84 -2.22
CA PHE A 237 -9.88 -22.99 -3.62
C PHE A 237 -10.69 -24.09 -4.28
N ASN A 238 -11.01 -23.89 -5.55
CA ASN A 238 -11.39 -24.98 -6.43
C ASN A 238 -10.16 -25.86 -6.72
N LYS A 239 -10.18 -27.10 -6.25
CA LYS A 239 -9.04 -28.02 -6.37
C LYS A 239 -8.65 -28.36 -7.81
N ASN A 240 -9.55 -28.14 -8.77
CA ASN A 240 -9.31 -28.49 -10.18
C ASN A 240 -8.54 -27.38 -10.93
N ASN A 241 -8.77 -26.12 -10.59
CA ASN A 241 -8.20 -24.97 -11.33
C ASN A 241 -7.59 -23.89 -10.43
N TRP A 242 -7.52 -24.12 -9.11
CA TRP A 242 -6.97 -23.20 -8.12
C TRP A 242 -7.64 -21.81 -8.09
N SER A 243 -8.85 -21.69 -8.62
CA SER A 243 -9.62 -20.45 -8.49
C SER A 243 -10.19 -20.29 -7.08
N LYS A 244 -10.31 -19.07 -6.61
CA LYS A 244 -11.02 -18.78 -5.36
C LYS A 244 -12.50 -19.15 -5.50
N ILE A 245 -13.09 -19.71 -4.44
CA ILE A 245 -14.51 -20.08 -4.38
C ILE A 245 -15.24 -19.10 -3.47
N ALA A 246 -16.29 -18.48 -3.99
CA ALA A 246 -17.26 -17.73 -3.19
C ALA A 246 -18.39 -18.71 -2.70
N PRO A 247 -19.04 -18.46 -1.55
CA PRO A 247 -18.79 -17.34 -0.66
C PRO A 247 -17.51 -17.50 0.15
N TYR A 248 -16.97 -16.37 0.64
CA TYR A 248 -15.82 -16.32 1.52
C TYR A 248 -16.12 -15.46 2.75
N ASP A 249 -15.25 -15.47 3.75
CA ASP A 249 -15.42 -14.68 4.95
C ASP A 249 -14.33 -13.59 5.05
N ILE A 250 -14.62 -12.54 5.81
CA ILE A 250 -13.67 -11.47 6.13
C ILE A 250 -13.39 -11.50 7.62
N ILE A 251 -12.10 -11.45 7.97
CA ILE A 251 -11.61 -11.38 9.35
C ILE A 251 -10.86 -10.07 9.58
N ASP A 252 -10.83 -9.61 10.83
CA ASP A 252 -9.99 -8.51 11.28
C ASP A 252 -8.54 -8.98 11.58
N SER A 253 -7.67 -8.04 11.95
CA SER A 253 -6.28 -8.30 12.35
C SER A 253 -6.14 -9.09 13.66
N ASN A 254 -7.21 -9.30 14.41
CA ASN A 254 -7.28 -10.14 15.60
C ASN A 254 -7.81 -11.55 15.30
N GLY A 255 -8.16 -11.82 14.04
CA GLY A 255 -8.71 -13.11 13.60
C GLY A 255 -10.20 -13.30 13.90
N ASN A 256 -10.92 -12.24 14.27
CA ASN A 256 -12.36 -12.30 14.44
C ASN A 256 -13.04 -12.21 13.09
N VAL A 257 -14.05 -13.06 12.86
CA VAL A 257 -14.87 -12.97 11.67
C VAL A 257 -15.80 -11.77 11.79
N ILE A 258 -15.56 -10.75 10.96
CA ILE A 258 -16.36 -9.52 10.91
C ILE A 258 -17.45 -9.59 9.86
N ARG A 259 -17.32 -10.53 8.89
CA ARG A 259 -18.30 -10.71 7.82
C ARG A 259 -18.26 -12.13 7.28
N GLN A 260 -19.43 -12.72 7.09
CA GLN A 260 -19.59 -14.07 6.58
C GLN A 260 -20.28 -14.09 5.21
N ASN A 261 -19.98 -15.13 4.44
CA ASN A 261 -20.68 -15.45 3.20
C ASN A 261 -20.67 -14.31 2.16
N VAL A 262 -19.52 -13.64 2.00
CA VAL A 262 -19.35 -12.62 0.94
C VAL A 262 -19.45 -13.30 -0.42
N PRO A 263 -20.42 -12.90 -1.28
CA PRO A 263 -20.80 -13.71 -2.44
C PRO A 263 -19.94 -13.48 -3.68
N THR A 264 -19.07 -12.49 -3.68
CA THR A 264 -18.27 -12.09 -4.85
C THR A 264 -16.88 -11.62 -4.47
N PHE A 265 -15.92 -11.83 -5.38
CA PHE A 265 -14.58 -11.24 -5.33
C PHE A 265 -14.45 -9.97 -6.19
N ASP A 266 -15.53 -9.51 -6.84
CA ASP A 266 -15.54 -8.23 -7.55
C ASP A 266 -15.56 -7.08 -6.55
N ARG A 267 -14.38 -6.63 -6.21
CA ARG A 267 -14.09 -5.69 -5.14
C ARG A 267 -13.12 -4.62 -5.62
N LYS A 268 -13.37 -3.38 -5.20
CA LYS A 268 -12.40 -2.28 -5.28
C LYS A 268 -12.14 -1.73 -3.87
N VAL A 269 -10.95 -1.23 -3.66
CA VAL A 269 -10.55 -0.61 -2.39
C VAL A 269 -10.10 0.82 -2.66
N GLY A 270 -10.65 1.77 -1.91
CA GLY A 270 -10.28 3.18 -1.97
C GLY A 270 -9.10 3.52 -1.04
N GLU A 271 -8.56 4.71 -1.21
CA GLU A 271 -7.37 5.19 -0.46
C GLU A 271 -7.56 5.20 1.06
N ASN A 272 -8.79 5.41 1.54
CA ASN A 272 -9.11 5.43 2.98
C ASN A 272 -9.47 4.03 3.53
N GLY A 273 -9.13 2.95 2.82
CA GLY A 273 -9.47 1.59 3.22
C GLY A 273 -10.98 1.27 3.09
N ILE A 274 -11.75 2.15 2.45
CA ILE A 274 -13.16 1.87 2.11
C ILE A 274 -13.18 0.80 1.03
N THR A 275 -14.00 -0.23 1.23
CA THR A 275 -14.12 -1.34 0.30
C THR A 275 -15.50 -1.33 -0.34
N ALA A 276 -15.58 -1.51 -1.65
CA ALA A 276 -16.81 -1.61 -2.40
C ALA A 276 -16.90 -2.94 -3.15
N TYR A 277 -18.06 -3.58 -3.12
CA TYR A 277 -18.32 -4.86 -3.78
C TYR A 277 -19.49 -4.75 -4.74
N LEU A 278 -19.29 -5.15 -5.98
CA LEU A 278 -20.38 -5.25 -6.97
C LEU A 278 -20.95 -6.67 -6.94
N TYR A 279 -22.24 -6.79 -6.63
CA TYR A 279 -22.96 -8.04 -6.68
C TYR A 279 -24.46 -7.80 -7.01
N ASN A 280 -25.00 -8.60 -7.91
CA ASN A 280 -26.41 -8.50 -8.35
C ASN A 280 -26.80 -7.08 -8.76
N ASN A 281 -25.95 -6.39 -9.52
CA ASN A 281 -26.20 -5.03 -10.01
C ASN A 281 -26.34 -3.98 -8.89
N SER A 282 -25.73 -4.22 -7.75
CA SER A 282 -25.68 -3.31 -6.61
C SER A 282 -24.25 -3.22 -6.08
N ILE A 283 -23.80 -2.02 -5.74
CA ILE A 283 -22.51 -1.82 -5.07
C ILE A 283 -22.78 -1.57 -3.59
N THR A 284 -22.25 -2.42 -2.73
CA THR A 284 -22.28 -2.23 -1.28
C THR A 284 -20.91 -1.77 -0.80
N THR A 285 -20.87 -0.76 0.03
CA THR A 285 -19.63 -0.16 0.55
C THR A 285 -19.47 -0.40 2.04
N TYR A 286 -18.22 -0.55 2.46
CA TYR A 286 -17.82 -0.84 3.82
C TYR A 286 -16.65 0.04 4.23
N ASP A 287 -16.60 0.45 5.50
CA ASP A 287 -15.42 1.13 6.06
C ASP A 287 -14.22 0.20 6.18
N SER A 288 -13.07 0.74 6.61
CA SER A 288 -11.83 -0.01 6.81
C SER A 288 -11.93 -1.11 7.87
N TYR A 289 -12.98 -1.12 8.68
CA TYR A 289 -13.25 -2.12 9.72
C TYR A 289 -14.30 -3.14 9.27
N GLY A 290 -14.80 -3.05 8.03
CA GLY A 290 -15.79 -3.97 7.46
C GLY A 290 -17.25 -3.65 7.83
N LYS A 291 -17.53 -2.49 8.43
CA LYS A 291 -18.89 -2.04 8.72
C LYS A 291 -19.55 -1.50 7.45
N ASP A 292 -20.79 -1.89 7.20
CA ASP A 292 -21.63 -1.37 6.10
C ASP A 292 -21.83 0.14 6.26
N ILE A 293 -21.56 0.92 5.21
CA ILE A 293 -21.70 2.37 5.19
C ILE A 293 -22.59 2.87 4.04
N GLY A 294 -22.86 2.05 3.03
CA GLY A 294 -23.72 2.49 1.94
C GLY A 294 -24.04 1.41 0.91
N ASN A 295 -25.07 1.71 0.11
CA ASN A 295 -25.46 0.88 -1.02
C ASN A 295 -25.85 1.75 -2.21
N ILE A 296 -25.35 1.39 -3.40
CA ILE A 296 -25.62 2.07 -4.66
C ILE A 296 -26.33 1.09 -5.57
N SER A 297 -27.59 1.35 -5.88
CA SER A 297 -28.38 0.63 -6.88
C SER A 297 -28.70 1.58 -8.03
N GLY A 298 -28.20 1.29 -9.21
CA GLY A 298 -28.38 2.16 -10.37
C GLY A 298 -29.70 1.93 -11.13
N ASN A 299 -30.26 2.98 -11.76
CA ASN A 299 -31.27 2.86 -12.80
C ASN A 299 -30.58 2.39 -14.10
N GLY A 300 -30.27 1.09 -14.21
CA GLY A 300 -29.55 0.48 -15.34
C GLY A 300 -28.60 -0.62 -14.89
N THR A 301 -27.84 -1.15 -15.82
CA THR A 301 -26.83 -2.19 -15.52
C THR A 301 -25.52 -1.54 -15.15
N ILE A 302 -25.00 -1.80 -13.96
CA ILE A 302 -23.66 -1.41 -13.54
C ILE A 302 -22.66 -2.30 -14.28
N LYS A 303 -21.77 -1.68 -15.08
CA LYS A 303 -20.75 -2.38 -15.86
C LYS A 303 -19.44 -2.50 -15.13
N ASP A 304 -19.02 -1.43 -14.50
CA ASP A 304 -17.77 -1.33 -13.74
C ASP A 304 -17.87 -0.15 -12.78
N PHE A 305 -16.95 -0.12 -11.80
CA PHE A 305 -16.83 0.97 -10.86
C PHE A 305 -15.38 1.10 -10.39
N LYS A 306 -14.99 2.28 -9.94
CA LYS A 306 -13.68 2.51 -9.31
C LYS A 306 -13.75 3.66 -8.31
N PHE A 307 -12.81 3.68 -7.37
CA PHE A 307 -12.60 4.84 -6.52
C PHE A 307 -11.76 5.90 -7.25
N ILE A 308 -12.17 7.15 -7.10
CA ILE A 308 -11.43 8.33 -7.54
C ILE A 308 -11.59 9.40 -6.46
N ASN A 309 -10.50 9.76 -5.76
CA ASN A 309 -10.48 10.82 -4.75
C ASN A 309 -11.59 10.73 -3.71
N GLY A 310 -11.79 9.55 -3.16
CA GLY A 310 -12.80 9.30 -2.15
C GLY A 310 -14.24 9.17 -2.67
N LEU A 311 -14.47 9.33 -3.98
CA LEU A 311 -15.76 9.07 -4.63
C LEU A 311 -15.74 7.74 -5.38
N LEU A 312 -16.92 7.16 -5.58
CA LEU A 312 -17.15 6.03 -6.48
C LEU A 312 -17.59 6.55 -7.85
N LEU A 313 -16.77 6.35 -8.87
CA LEU A 313 -17.16 6.49 -10.27
C LEU A 313 -17.80 5.18 -10.69
N VAL A 314 -19.05 5.23 -11.17
CA VAL A 314 -19.85 4.07 -11.57
C VAL A 314 -20.26 4.20 -13.03
N ASN A 315 -19.88 3.24 -13.86
CA ASN A 315 -20.30 3.14 -15.26
C ASN A 315 -21.61 2.36 -15.34
N ILE A 316 -22.66 3.02 -15.84
CA ILE A 316 -24.01 2.48 -15.92
C ILE A 316 -24.47 2.46 -17.38
N THR A 317 -25.03 1.34 -17.82
CA THR A 317 -25.71 1.24 -19.12
C THR A 317 -27.22 1.16 -18.90
N ASN A 318 -27.95 2.10 -19.50
CA ASN A 318 -29.42 2.10 -19.48
C ASN A 318 -29.96 2.19 -20.92
N ASN A 319 -30.75 1.22 -21.34
CA ASN A 319 -31.30 1.12 -22.71
C ASN A 319 -30.25 1.30 -23.82
N GLY A 320 -29.07 0.70 -23.62
CA GLY A 320 -27.96 0.77 -24.57
C GLY A 320 -27.16 2.09 -24.55
N LYS A 321 -27.50 3.04 -23.71
CA LYS A 321 -26.77 4.28 -23.50
C LYS A 321 -25.87 4.14 -22.28
N GLU A 322 -24.58 4.44 -22.44
CA GLU A 322 -23.62 4.47 -21.34
C GLU A 322 -23.62 5.84 -20.67
N SER A 323 -23.52 5.85 -19.35
CA SER A 323 -23.38 7.04 -18.53
C SER A 323 -22.41 6.77 -17.37
N VAL A 324 -21.75 7.83 -16.93
CA VAL A 324 -20.86 7.82 -15.76
C VAL A 324 -21.52 8.64 -14.66
N LYS A 325 -21.60 8.08 -13.47
CA LYS A 325 -22.11 8.75 -12.28
C LYS A 325 -21.10 8.68 -11.15
N TYR A 326 -21.15 9.67 -10.28
CA TYR A 326 -20.31 9.76 -9.10
C TYR A 326 -21.16 9.62 -7.85
N TYR A 327 -20.67 8.85 -6.90
CA TYR A 327 -21.34 8.62 -5.62
C TYR A 327 -20.36 8.82 -4.47
N THR A 328 -20.85 9.32 -3.35
CA THR A 328 -20.14 9.20 -2.08
C THR A 328 -20.07 7.72 -1.68
N PRO A 329 -19.14 7.32 -0.80
CA PRO A 329 -19.15 5.98 -0.23
C PRO A 329 -20.43 5.62 0.53
N THR A 330 -21.19 6.61 0.99
CA THR A 330 -22.51 6.42 1.65
C THR A 330 -23.66 6.21 0.66
N GLY A 331 -23.40 6.31 -0.65
CA GLY A 331 -24.36 6.03 -1.72
C GLY A 331 -25.12 7.26 -2.25
N GLU A 332 -24.74 8.47 -1.84
CA GLU A 332 -25.33 9.71 -2.35
C GLU A 332 -24.74 10.07 -3.72
N GLU A 333 -25.59 10.33 -4.71
CA GLU A 333 -25.16 10.78 -6.05
C GLU A 333 -24.59 12.20 -5.96
N VAL A 334 -23.41 12.42 -6.54
CA VAL A 334 -22.72 13.71 -6.56
C VAL A 334 -22.72 14.26 -7.98
N ASN A 335 -23.31 15.45 -8.15
CA ASN A 335 -23.19 16.20 -9.39
C ASN A 335 -21.91 17.03 -9.37
N LEU A 336 -20.97 16.68 -10.22
CA LEU A 336 -19.67 17.37 -10.31
C LEU A 336 -19.70 18.60 -11.23
N PHE A 337 -20.85 18.83 -11.94
CA PHE A 337 -21.02 19.96 -12.89
C PHE A 337 -22.41 20.55 -12.78
#